data_4509b9a1e57fc22534696d064aa552bd
#
_entry.id   4509b9a1e57fc22534696d064aa552bd
#
_cell.length_a   1.000
_cell.length_b   1.000
_cell.length_c   1.000
_cell.angle_alpha   90.00
_cell.angle_beta   90.00
_cell.angle_gamma   90.00
#
_symmetry.space_group_name_H-M   'P 1'
#
loop_
_entity.id
_entity.type
_entity.pdbx_description
1 polymer ?
#
loop_
_entity_poly.entity_id
_entity_poly.type
_entity_poly.pdbx_seq_one_letter_code
_entity_poly.pdbx_strand_id
1 'polypeptide(L)'
;MAGYDEHSISVLEGLEAVRKRPGMYIGSVSRKGLNHLIYEIVDNSVDEHLAGACDTIHVTLEKNGSCTVEDNGRGVPVGMHAKGVSAARLVYTTLHAGGKFDDSAYKTSGGLHGVGSSVVNALSVYMDVEISREGYIHHDRYERGVPVVELENGLLPKIGKTKKTGTKVNFLPDPEIFEKTRFKEDEIKSRMHETAYLNPKLTIIYEDRRGEEVEHIVYHEEDGIRGFVKDLNKNTEVLHDVVYFKGESEGITVEAAFQYTNEFHENILGFCNNIFNAEGGTHITGFKTVFTTVINSYARELGILKEKDVNFTGADVRNGMTAVVSIKHPDPRFEGQTKTKLDNQDAAKATAKVTGDEIQLFFDKNLETLKTVISCAEKAAKIRKTEERAKTNLLTKQKFSFDSNGKLANCESRDASICEIFIVEGDSAGGSAKTARDRNYQAILPIRGKILNVEKASIDKVLANAEIKTMINAFGCGFSEGYGNDFDITKLRYDKIIIMADADVDGAHISTLLLTLFYRFMPELIYEGHVYVAMPPLYKVIPGKGEEEYLYDDAALEKYRKAHKGSNFTLQRYKGLGEMDAEQLWETTLNPATRMLKRIEIEDGRMASDITELLMGNDV
;
A
#
# COMPACT_ATOMS: atom_id res chain seq x y z
N MET A 1 17.38 -11.88 36.89
CA MET A 1 16.80 -12.23 35.58
C MET A 1 15.67 -13.18 35.86
N ALA A 2 14.42 -12.85 35.49
CA ALA A 2 13.32 -13.80 35.55
C ALA A 2 13.68 -14.96 34.61
N GLY A 3 13.72 -16.18 35.13
CA GLY A 3 14.08 -17.36 34.35
C GLY A 3 13.00 -17.63 33.31
N TYR A 4 13.39 -17.90 32.08
CA TYR A 4 12.49 -18.45 31.06
C TYR A 4 12.31 -19.96 31.38
N ASP A 5 11.17 -20.28 31.94
CA ASP A 5 10.80 -21.64 32.33
C ASP A 5 9.39 -22.01 31.82
N GLU A 6 8.89 -23.20 32.11
CA GLU A 6 7.59 -23.69 31.71
C GLU A 6 6.42 -22.79 32.21
N HIS A 7 6.60 -22.05 33.30
CA HIS A 7 5.61 -21.12 33.83
C HIS A 7 5.55 -19.79 33.07
N SER A 8 6.58 -19.50 32.26
CA SER A 8 6.63 -18.32 31.40
C SER A 8 5.88 -18.50 30.08
N ILE A 9 5.44 -19.74 29.78
CA ILE A 9 4.66 -20.06 28.55
C ILE A 9 3.19 -19.80 28.84
N SER A 10 2.62 -18.77 28.18
CA SER A 10 1.18 -18.49 28.23
C SER A 10 0.49 -18.97 26.96
N VAL A 11 -0.59 -19.70 27.09
CA VAL A 11 -1.48 -20.10 25.98
C VAL A 11 -2.62 -19.09 25.91
N LEU A 12 -2.80 -18.48 24.74
CA LEU A 12 -3.92 -17.59 24.46
C LEU A 12 -4.97 -18.35 23.68
N GLU A 13 -6.20 -18.37 24.16
CA GLU A 13 -7.30 -19.06 23.50
C GLU A 13 -8.31 -18.08 22.90
N GLY A 14 -8.91 -18.48 21.77
CA GLY A 14 -10.02 -17.76 21.15
C GLY A 14 -9.69 -16.31 20.77
N LEU A 15 -10.62 -15.40 21.04
CA LEU A 15 -10.53 -13.99 20.64
C LEU A 15 -9.57 -13.15 21.49
N GLU A 16 -9.12 -13.64 22.64
CA GLU A 16 -8.10 -12.98 23.46
C GLU A 16 -6.76 -12.88 22.70
N ALA A 17 -6.42 -13.93 21.92
CA ALA A 17 -5.22 -13.94 21.07
C ALA A 17 -5.26 -12.80 20.04
N VAL A 18 -6.43 -12.53 19.45
CA VAL A 18 -6.64 -11.44 18.49
C VAL A 18 -6.41 -10.09 19.14
N ARG A 19 -6.99 -9.85 20.32
CA ARG A 19 -6.84 -8.59 21.06
C ARG A 19 -5.39 -8.32 21.46
N LYS A 20 -4.65 -9.37 21.81
CA LYS A 20 -3.25 -9.27 22.26
C LYS A 20 -2.26 -9.07 21.11
N ARG A 21 -2.58 -9.59 19.91
CA ARG A 21 -1.73 -9.52 18.70
C ARG A 21 -2.56 -9.16 17.46
N PRO A 22 -3.23 -7.99 17.43
CA PRO A 22 -4.14 -7.62 16.35
C PRO A 22 -3.44 -7.53 14.98
N GLY A 23 -2.17 -7.10 14.95
CA GLY A 23 -1.39 -6.99 13.73
C GLY A 23 -1.25 -8.30 12.93
N MET A 24 -1.34 -9.47 13.59
CA MET A 24 -1.33 -10.77 12.90
C MET A 24 -2.59 -11.00 12.04
N TYR A 25 -3.70 -10.35 12.37
CA TYR A 25 -5.00 -10.56 11.72
C TYR A 25 -5.39 -9.41 10.78
N ILE A 26 -5.03 -8.18 11.12
CA ILE A 26 -5.40 -6.98 10.34
C ILE A 26 -4.19 -6.22 9.78
N GLY A 27 -2.99 -6.81 9.87
CA GLY A 27 -1.74 -6.24 9.35
C GLY A 27 -1.15 -5.13 10.21
N SER A 28 -1.94 -4.21 10.72
CA SER A 28 -1.49 -3.12 11.59
C SER A 28 -2.61 -2.61 12.48
N VAL A 29 -2.28 -1.87 13.54
CA VAL A 29 -3.24 -1.13 14.38
C VAL A 29 -3.36 0.35 13.98
N SER A 30 -2.76 0.72 12.86
CA SER A 30 -2.86 2.04 12.24
C SER A 30 -4.24 2.26 11.58
N ARG A 31 -4.44 3.42 10.95
CA ARG A 31 -5.67 3.72 10.19
C ARG A 31 -5.99 2.67 9.12
N LYS A 32 -4.97 2.07 8.49
CA LYS A 32 -5.14 1.00 7.50
C LYS A 32 -5.81 -0.24 8.12
N GLY A 33 -5.30 -0.70 9.25
CA GLY A 33 -5.92 -1.80 9.99
C GLY A 33 -7.31 -1.45 10.54
N LEU A 34 -7.55 -0.17 10.88
CA LEU A 34 -8.88 0.29 11.29
C LEU A 34 -9.90 0.16 10.16
N ASN A 35 -9.59 0.67 8.95
CA ASN A 35 -10.48 0.56 7.79
C ASN A 35 -10.66 -0.91 7.36
N HIS A 36 -9.66 -1.77 7.60
CA HIS A 36 -9.73 -3.20 7.29
C HIS A 36 -10.88 -3.90 8.01
N LEU A 37 -11.29 -3.42 9.20
CA LEU A 37 -12.46 -3.94 9.90
C LEU A 37 -13.74 -3.81 9.05
N ILE A 38 -13.90 -2.68 8.35
CA ILE A 38 -15.04 -2.47 7.43
C ILE A 38 -14.94 -3.45 6.26
N TYR A 39 -13.74 -3.59 5.69
CA TYR A 39 -13.52 -4.45 4.52
C TYR A 39 -13.83 -5.91 4.82
N GLU A 40 -13.49 -6.43 6.00
CA GLU A 40 -13.81 -7.80 6.40
C GLU A 40 -15.33 -8.07 6.45
N ILE A 41 -16.13 -7.10 6.91
CA ILE A 41 -17.59 -7.25 6.92
C ILE A 41 -18.18 -7.08 5.52
N VAL A 42 -17.71 -6.10 4.74
CA VAL A 42 -18.14 -5.89 3.35
C VAL A 42 -17.80 -7.10 2.47
N ASP A 43 -16.60 -7.68 2.62
CA ASP A 43 -16.18 -8.85 1.87
C ASP A 43 -17.10 -10.07 2.13
N ASN A 44 -17.66 -10.20 3.35
CA ASN A 44 -18.67 -11.23 3.62
C ASN A 44 -19.96 -10.99 2.83
N SER A 45 -20.39 -9.75 2.71
CA SER A 45 -21.57 -9.36 1.91
C SER A 45 -21.30 -9.55 0.41
N VAL A 46 -20.07 -9.27 -0.05
CA VAL A 46 -19.64 -9.54 -1.43
C VAL A 46 -19.60 -11.03 -1.72
N ASP A 47 -19.21 -11.87 -0.77
CA ASP A 47 -19.28 -13.33 -0.93
C ASP A 47 -20.73 -13.83 -1.10
N GLU A 48 -21.72 -13.22 -0.42
CA GLU A 48 -23.14 -13.46 -0.68
C GLU A 48 -23.56 -13.03 -2.10
N HIS A 49 -23.00 -11.92 -2.61
CA HIS A 49 -23.19 -11.51 -4.00
C HIS A 49 -22.61 -12.53 -4.98
N LEU A 50 -21.39 -13.00 -4.76
CA LEU A 50 -20.76 -14.03 -5.60
C LEU A 50 -21.52 -15.35 -5.57
N ALA A 51 -22.20 -15.67 -4.46
CA ALA A 51 -23.13 -16.79 -4.36
C ALA A 51 -24.48 -16.53 -5.05
N GLY A 52 -24.69 -15.35 -5.64
CA GLY A 52 -25.92 -14.97 -6.36
C GLY A 52 -27.09 -14.60 -5.46
N ALA A 53 -26.86 -14.32 -4.19
CA ALA A 53 -27.89 -14.10 -3.18
C ALA A 53 -28.00 -12.64 -2.69
N CYS A 54 -27.06 -11.77 -3.04
CA CYS A 54 -27.03 -10.37 -2.63
C CYS A 54 -26.84 -9.47 -3.86
N ASP A 55 -27.55 -8.36 -3.94
CA ASP A 55 -27.40 -7.33 -4.98
C ASP A 55 -27.20 -5.92 -4.41
N THR A 56 -27.37 -5.74 -3.11
CA THR A 56 -27.29 -4.43 -2.48
C THR A 56 -26.57 -4.52 -1.12
N ILE A 57 -25.57 -3.65 -0.94
CA ILE A 57 -24.81 -3.48 0.30
C ILE A 57 -24.89 -2.02 0.72
N HIS A 58 -25.24 -1.77 1.99
CA HIS A 58 -25.18 -0.46 2.60
C HIS A 58 -24.00 -0.37 3.57
N VAL A 59 -23.20 0.67 3.46
CA VAL A 59 -22.08 0.97 4.35
C VAL A 59 -22.29 2.35 4.94
N THR A 60 -22.51 2.43 6.23
CA THR A 60 -22.83 3.70 6.92
C THR A 60 -21.81 3.99 8.02
N LEU A 61 -21.16 5.13 7.96
CA LEU A 61 -20.37 5.68 9.06
C LEU A 61 -21.28 6.50 9.98
N GLU A 62 -21.45 6.04 11.20
CA GLU A 62 -22.40 6.61 12.15
C GLU A 62 -21.81 7.78 12.96
N LYS A 63 -22.67 8.66 13.47
CA LYS A 63 -22.29 9.85 14.28
C LYS A 63 -21.46 9.52 15.51
N ASN A 64 -21.69 8.35 16.10
CA ASN A 64 -20.96 7.89 17.29
C ASN A 64 -19.59 7.29 16.98
N GLY A 65 -19.18 7.23 15.68
CA GLY A 65 -17.92 6.65 15.21
C GLY A 65 -17.99 5.15 14.91
N SER A 66 -19.15 4.51 15.05
CA SER A 66 -19.36 3.12 14.63
C SER A 66 -19.56 3.04 13.10
N CYS A 67 -19.44 1.83 12.56
CA CYS A 67 -19.77 1.52 11.18
C CYS A 67 -20.87 0.48 11.13
N THR A 68 -21.86 0.71 10.26
CA THR A 68 -22.93 -0.25 9.94
C THR A 68 -22.71 -0.78 8.53
N VAL A 69 -22.69 -2.08 8.37
CA VAL A 69 -22.74 -2.77 7.05
C VAL A 69 -24.01 -3.63 7.03
N GLU A 70 -24.83 -3.43 6.02
CA GLU A 70 -26.08 -4.18 5.83
C GLU A 70 -26.15 -4.72 4.40
N ASP A 71 -26.45 -6.01 4.25
CA ASP A 71 -26.67 -6.66 2.96
C ASP A 71 -28.08 -7.26 2.86
N ASN A 72 -28.50 -7.53 1.66
CA ASN A 72 -29.76 -8.24 1.37
C ASN A 72 -29.53 -9.69 0.94
N GLY A 73 -28.43 -10.32 1.40
CA GLY A 73 -28.11 -11.71 1.14
C GLY A 73 -29.04 -12.71 1.85
N ARG A 74 -28.59 -13.96 1.97
CA ARG A 74 -29.37 -15.04 2.64
C ARG A 74 -29.49 -14.86 4.15
N GLY A 75 -28.65 -14.02 4.75
CA GLY A 75 -28.43 -13.93 6.19
C GLY A 75 -27.59 -15.10 6.73
N VAL A 76 -26.77 -14.84 7.73
CA VAL A 76 -25.96 -15.86 8.41
C VAL A 76 -26.86 -16.99 8.94
N PRO A 77 -26.51 -18.29 8.82
CA PRO A 77 -27.27 -19.38 9.37
C PRO A 77 -27.51 -19.23 10.88
N VAL A 78 -28.77 -19.27 11.32
CA VAL A 78 -29.17 -19.05 12.73
C VAL A 78 -29.55 -20.35 13.45
N GLY A 79 -29.61 -21.47 12.72
CA GLY A 79 -29.97 -22.78 13.25
C GLY A 79 -28.97 -23.31 14.28
N MET A 80 -29.37 -24.39 14.96
CA MET A 80 -28.54 -25.08 15.97
C MET A 80 -27.36 -25.78 15.30
N HIS A 81 -26.15 -25.48 15.74
CA HIS A 81 -24.95 -26.20 15.36
C HIS A 81 -24.73 -27.43 16.27
N ALA A 82 -23.94 -28.41 15.82
CA ALA A 82 -23.60 -29.60 16.58
C ALA A 82 -22.96 -29.33 17.97
N LYS A 83 -22.41 -28.15 18.16
CA LYS A 83 -21.88 -27.67 19.46
C LYS A 83 -22.94 -27.18 20.44
N GLY A 84 -24.24 -27.30 20.11
CA GLY A 84 -25.35 -26.91 20.98
C GLY A 84 -25.63 -25.40 21.10
N VAL A 85 -25.10 -24.63 20.17
CA VAL A 85 -25.31 -23.16 20.09
C VAL A 85 -25.67 -22.77 18.66
N SER A 86 -26.27 -21.60 18.48
CA SER A 86 -26.57 -21.03 17.17
C SER A 86 -25.31 -20.94 16.30
N ALA A 87 -25.41 -21.37 15.05
CA ALA A 87 -24.30 -21.27 14.07
C ALA A 87 -23.83 -19.83 13.91
N ALA A 88 -24.74 -18.85 13.93
CA ALA A 88 -24.38 -17.43 13.85
C ALA A 88 -23.44 -17.01 15.00
N ARG A 89 -23.75 -17.40 16.24
CA ARG A 89 -22.87 -17.08 17.38
C ARG A 89 -21.45 -17.64 17.19
N LEU A 90 -21.31 -18.84 16.63
CA LEU A 90 -20.00 -19.41 16.37
C LEU A 90 -19.20 -18.60 15.35
N VAL A 91 -19.85 -18.11 14.28
CA VAL A 91 -19.21 -17.27 13.25
C VAL A 91 -18.58 -16.01 13.85
N TYR A 92 -19.23 -15.40 14.83
CA TYR A 92 -18.74 -14.16 15.44
C TYR A 92 -17.84 -14.36 16.66
N THR A 93 -17.82 -15.56 17.28
CA THR A 93 -17.06 -15.81 18.52
C THR A 93 -15.92 -16.81 18.39
N THR A 94 -15.85 -17.55 17.29
CA THR A 94 -14.87 -18.64 17.13
C THR A 94 -14.00 -18.37 15.92
N LEU A 95 -12.68 -18.40 16.10
CA LEU A 95 -11.74 -18.37 14.98
C LEU A 95 -11.86 -19.65 14.15
N HIS A 96 -11.69 -19.51 12.85
CA HIS A 96 -11.82 -20.61 11.89
C HIS A 96 -13.21 -21.28 11.92
N ALA A 97 -14.25 -20.48 12.12
CA ALA A 97 -15.64 -20.88 12.01
C ALA A 97 -16.31 -20.18 10.82
N GLY A 98 -16.91 -20.94 9.91
CA GLY A 98 -17.61 -20.37 8.76
C GLY A 98 -18.05 -21.44 7.76
N GLY A 99 -19.03 -21.13 6.93
CA GLY A 99 -19.55 -21.99 5.86
C GLY A 99 -18.70 -22.02 4.59
N LYS A 100 -17.57 -21.32 4.57
CA LYS A 100 -16.69 -21.16 3.41
C LYS A 100 -15.60 -22.25 3.32
N PHE A 101 -15.57 -23.17 4.28
CA PHE A 101 -14.73 -24.38 4.25
C PHE A 101 -15.39 -25.54 3.49
N ASP A 102 -16.63 -25.38 3.04
CA ASP A 102 -17.39 -26.37 2.28
C ASP A 102 -17.78 -25.76 0.92
N ASP A 103 -17.29 -26.35 -0.17
CA ASP A 103 -17.53 -25.93 -1.55
C ASP A 103 -19.02 -25.95 -1.96
N SER A 104 -19.87 -26.60 -1.16
CA SER A 104 -21.32 -26.67 -1.43
C SER A 104 -22.03 -25.34 -1.24
N ALA A 105 -21.53 -24.47 -0.36
CA ALA A 105 -22.17 -23.19 -0.02
C ALA A 105 -21.62 -22.01 -0.84
N TYR A 106 -20.34 -22.04 -1.20
CA TYR A 106 -19.65 -20.99 -1.95
C TYR A 106 -18.65 -21.63 -2.93
N LYS A 107 -18.87 -21.45 -4.23
CA LYS A 107 -17.95 -21.92 -5.28
C LYS A 107 -16.66 -21.11 -5.33
N THR A 108 -16.76 -19.81 -5.03
CA THR A 108 -15.65 -18.88 -4.94
C THR A 108 -15.94 -17.91 -3.80
N SER A 109 -14.99 -17.66 -2.94
CA SER A 109 -15.13 -16.67 -1.86
C SER A 109 -13.81 -15.94 -1.61
N GLY A 110 -13.88 -14.71 -1.10
CA GLY A 110 -12.73 -13.97 -0.60
C GLY A 110 -12.35 -14.35 0.83
N GLY A 111 -13.34 -14.73 1.63
CA GLY A 111 -13.20 -15.04 3.06
C GLY A 111 -12.82 -16.48 3.34
N LEU A 112 -11.57 -16.89 3.05
CA LEU A 112 -11.13 -18.29 3.13
C LEU A 112 -10.81 -18.79 4.55
N HIS A 113 -10.42 -17.92 5.46
CA HIS A 113 -9.88 -18.33 6.76
C HIS A 113 -10.92 -18.42 7.87
N GLY A 114 -12.15 -17.96 7.64
CA GLY A 114 -13.23 -17.98 8.64
C GLY A 114 -12.92 -17.19 9.91
N VAL A 115 -12.17 -16.09 9.79
CA VAL A 115 -11.73 -15.28 10.94
C VAL A 115 -12.22 -13.85 10.91
N GLY A 116 -12.58 -13.30 9.75
CA GLY A 116 -12.87 -11.86 9.58
C GLY A 116 -13.90 -11.33 10.57
N SER A 117 -15.09 -11.92 10.62
CA SER A 117 -16.17 -11.48 11.53
C SER A 117 -15.80 -11.56 13.00
N SER A 118 -15.14 -12.63 13.41
CA SER A 118 -14.70 -12.82 14.81
C SER A 118 -13.55 -11.90 15.19
N VAL A 119 -12.66 -11.57 14.24
CA VAL A 119 -11.60 -10.57 14.42
C VAL A 119 -12.19 -9.17 14.61
N VAL A 120 -13.14 -8.75 13.76
CA VAL A 120 -13.83 -7.45 13.92
C VAL A 120 -14.53 -7.38 15.27
N ASN A 121 -15.22 -8.45 15.70
CA ASN A 121 -15.83 -8.55 17.01
C ASN A 121 -14.81 -8.37 18.14
N ALA A 122 -13.70 -9.08 18.10
CA ALA A 122 -12.65 -9.01 19.11
C ALA A 122 -12.02 -7.61 19.24
N LEU A 123 -11.92 -6.86 18.12
CA LEU A 123 -11.27 -5.55 18.06
C LEU A 123 -12.24 -4.37 18.19
N SER A 124 -13.50 -4.64 18.55
CA SER A 124 -14.55 -3.63 18.75
C SER A 124 -14.97 -3.52 20.21
N VAL A 125 -15.33 -2.32 20.64
CA VAL A 125 -15.97 -2.09 21.95
C VAL A 125 -17.26 -2.89 22.02
N TYR A 126 -18.04 -2.81 20.95
CA TYR A 126 -19.23 -3.66 20.77
C TYR A 126 -19.41 -4.00 19.29
N MET A 127 -20.07 -5.11 19.06
CA MET A 127 -20.62 -5.50 17.77
C MET A 127 -22.07 -5.92 17.98
N ASP A 128 -22.97 -5.33 17.19
CA ASP A 128 -24.41 -5.57 17.20
C ASP A 128 -24.78 -6.22 15.86
N VAL A 129 -25.47 -7.35 15.88
CA VAL A 129 -25.77 -8.16 14.71
C VAL A 129 -27.26 -8.46 14.62
N GLU A 130 -27.89 -8.04 13.51
CA GLU A 130 -29.26 -8.41 13.16
C GLU A 130 -29.24 -9.32 11.92
N ILE A 131 -29.87 -10.48 12.00
CA ILE A 131 -29.93 -11.44 10.92
C ILE A 131 -31.39 -11.64 10.53
N SER A 132 -31.74 -11.19 9.35
CA SER A 132 -33.06 -11.40 8.73
C SER A 132 -33.08 -12.72 7.98
N ARG A 133 -33.68 -13.75 8.58
CA ARG A 133 -33.72 -15.11 8.02
C ARG A 133 -34.95 -15.87 8.53
N GLU A 134 -35.48 -16.77 7.70
CA GLU A 134 -36.61 -17.67 8.07
C GLU A 134 -37.86 -16.91 8.56
N GLY A 135 -38.09 -15.70 8.05
CA GLY A 135 -39.23 -14.87 8.40
C GLY A 135 -39.10 -14.06 9.69
N TYR A 136 -37.94 -14.09 10.34
CA TYR A 136 -37.67 -13.38 11.58
C TYR A 136 -36.37 -12.58 11.52
N ILE A 137 -36.27 -11.57 12.37
CA ILE A 137 -35.04 -10.86 12.69
C ILE A 137 -34.48 -11.47 13.96
N HIS A 138 -33.32 -12.10 13.84
CA HIS A 138 -32.56 -12.66 14.96
C HIS A 138 -31.51 -11.63 15.40
N HIS A 139 -31.26 -11.51 16.69
CA HIS A 139 -30.35 -10.53 17.25
C HIS A 139 -29.27 -11.17 18.10
N ASP A 140 -28.05 -10.70 17.94
CA ASP A 140 -26.95 -10.98 18.84
C ASP A 140 -26.13 -9.71 19.09
N ARG A 141 -25.47 -9.63 20.24
CA ARG A 141 -24.61 -8.52 20.60
C ARG A 141 -23.40 -9.02 21.37
N TYR A 142 -22.29 -8.38 21.12
CA TYR A 142 -21.02 -8.71 21.72
C TYR A 142 -20.35 -7.45 22.27
N GLU A 143 -19.59 -7.60 23.36
CA GLU A 143 -18.72 -6.56 23.90
C GLU A 143 -17.30 -7.11 23.99
N ARG A 144 -16.36 -6.49 23.24
CA ARG A 144 -14.97 -6.93 23.12
C ARG A 144 -14.82 -8.44 22.84
N GLY A 145 -15.64 -8.96 21.94
CA GLY A 145 -15.64 -10.37 21.56
C GLY A 145 -16.51 -11.29 22.43
N VAL A 146 -17.01 -10.80 23.58
CA VAL A 146 -17.82 -11.60 24.51
C VAL A 146 -19.31 -11.40 24.24
N PRO A 147 -20.10 -12.47 24.01
CA PRO A 147 -21.53 -12.35 23.79
C PRO A 147 -22.25 -11.89 25.07
N VAL A 148 -23.17 -10.92 24.92
CA VAL A 148 -23.95 -10.36 26.04
C VAL A 148 -25.46 -10.66 25.93
N VAL A 149 -25.91 -11.21 24.80
CA VAL A 149 -27.30 -11.65 24.62
C VAL A 149 -27.45 -13.09 25.07
N GLU A 150 -28.45 -13.38 25.89
CA GLU A 150 -28.79 -14.74 26.29
C GLU A 150 -29.44 -15.52 25.14
N LEU A 151 -29.07 -16.77 24.97
CA LEU A 151 -29.65 -17.66 23.97
C LEU A 151 -30.95 -18.29 24.51
N GLU A 152 -31.98 -18.30 23.68
CA GLU A 152 -33.21 -19.04 23.94
C GLU A 152 -33.09 -20.49 23.46
N ASN A 153 -32.93 -21.43 24.37
CA ASN A 153 -32.69 -22.85 24.03
C ASN A 153 -31.50 -23.05 23.07
N GLY A 154 -30.42 -22.29 23.23
CA GLY A 154 -29.23 -22.33 22.39
C GLY A 154 -29.33 -21.58 21.05
N LEU A 155 -30.47 -20.92 20.77
CA LEU A 155 -30.70 -20.14 19.57
C LEU A 155 -30.73 -18.63 19.89
N LEU A 156 -30.49 -17.81 18.87
CA LEU A 156 -30.60 -16.35 18.99
C LEU A 156 -32.07 -15.91 19.20
N PRO A 157 -32.34 -14.91 20.05
CA PRO A 157 -33.66 -14.38 20.26
C PRO A 157 -34.19 -13.73 18.96
N LYS A 158 -35.51 -13.85 18.77
CA LYS A 158 -36.26 -13.25 17.66
C LYS A 158 -36.83 -11.92 18.10
N ILE A 159 -36.32 -10.80 17.56
CA ILE A 159 -36.76 -9.46 17.93
C ILE A 159 -37.86 -8.90 17.04
N GLY A 160 -38.19 -9.54 15.92
CA GLY A 160 -39.21 -9.09 14.98
C GLY A 160 -39.51 -10.09 13.88
N LYS A 161 -40.60 -9.85 13.12
CA LYS A 161 -40.92 -10.57 11.89
C LYS A 161 -40.47 -9.75 10.69
N THR A 162 -39.96 -10.41 9.66
CA THR A 162 -39.52 -9.76 8.41
C THR A 162 -39.85 -10.62 7.20
N LYS A 163 -40.03 -9.98 6.05
CA LYS A 163 -40.08 -10.63 4.75
C LYS A 163 -38.74 -10.54 4.00
N LYS A 164 -37.82 -9.72 4.52
CA LYS A 164 -36.48 -9.53 3.94
C LYS A 164 -35.53 -10.63 4.44
N THR A 165 -34.46 -10.82 3.72
CA THR A 165 -33.30 -11.60 4.14
C THR A 165 -32.07 -10.69 4.15
N GLY A 166 -31.04 -11.04 4.92
CA GLY A 166 -29.77 -10.31 4.95
C GLY A 166 -29.14 -10.30 6.32
N THR A 167 -27.99 -9.68 6.38
CA THR A 167 -27.23 -9.49 7.63
C THR A 167 -26.91 -8.01 7.79
N LYS A 168 -27.10 -7.48 9.00
CA LYS A 168 -26.70 -6.13 9.39
C LYS A 168 -25.78 -6.23 10.57
N VAL A 169 -24.60 -5.66 10.43
CA VAL A 169 -23.56 -5.61 11.47
C VAL A 169 -23.24 -4.15 11.76
N ASN A 170 -23.38 -3.74 13.02
CA ASN A 170 -22.88 -2.45 13.51
C ASN A 170 -21.77 -2.71 14.52
N PHE A 171 -20.62 -2.03 14.37
CA PHE A 171 -19.50 -2.20 15.29
C PHE A 171 -18.78 -0.88 15.56
N LEU A 172 -18.24 -0.74 16.77
CA LEU A 172 -17.48 0.42 17.21
C LEU A 172 -16.05 -0.02 17.52
N PRO A 173 -15.03 0.46 16.79
CA PRO A 173 -13.62 0.12 17.03
C PRO A 173 -13.18 0.44 18.46
N ASP A 174 -12.36 -0.43 19.05
CA ASP A 174 -11.91 -0.30 20.44
C ASP A 174 -10.69 0.65 20.56
N PRO A 175 -10.80 1.78 21.29
CA PRO A 175 -9.68 2.70 21.50
C PRO A 175 -8.55 2.11 22.38
N GLU A 176 -8.76 0.97 23.04
CA GLU A 176 -7.69 0.23 23.70
C GLU A 176 -6.75 -0.47 22.70
N ILE A 177 -7.22 -0.71 21.47
CA ILE A 177 -6.48 -1.39 20.40
C ILE A 177 -5.94 -0.38 19.38
N PHE A 178 -6.77 0.58 18.96
CA PHE A 178 -6.45 1.53 17.91
C PHE A 178 -6.10 2.90 18.50
N GLU A 179 -4.95 3.46 18.12
CA GLU A 179 -4.56 4.81 18.55
C GLU A 179 -5.53 5.89 18.05
N LYS A 180 -6.15 5.66 16.89
CA LYS A 180 -7.16 6.53 16.28
C LYS A 180 -8.31 5.65 15.80
N THR A 181 -9.52 5.95 16.27
CA THR A 181 -10.74 5.21 15.96
C THR A 181 -11.62 5.88 14.90
N ARG A 182 -11.15 7.00 14.30
CA ARG A 182 -11.86 7.66 13.22
C ARG A 182 -11.50 7.03 11.87
N PHE A 183 -12.49 6.43 11.24
CA PHE A 183 -12.38 5.89 9.88
C PHE A 183 -12.03 6.98 8.86
N LYS A 184 -11.18 6.63 7.86
CA LYS A 184 -10.79 7.51 6.77
C LYS A 184 -11.72 7.26 5.58
N GLU A 185 -12.62 8.20 5.35
CA GLU A 185 -13.69 8.12 4.36
C GLU A 185 -13.22 7.91 2.92
N ASP A 186 -12.15 8.60 2.51
CA ASP A 186 -11.66 8.55 1.13
C ASP A 186 -11.20 7.13 0.74
N GLU A 187 -10.47 6.44 1.63
CA GLU A 187 -10.03 5.06 1.41
C GLU A 187 -11.21 4.09 1.35
N ILE A 188 -12.24 4.32 2.18
CA ILE A 188 -13.45 3.48 2.17
C ILE A 188 -14.21 3.71 0.87
N LYS A 189 -14.41 4.96 0.46
CA LYS A 189 -15.08 5.32 -0.81
C LYS A 189 -14.38 4.68 -2.00
N SER A 190 -13.04 4.81 -2.08
CA SER A 190 -12.26 4.16 -3.14
C SER A 190 -12.46 2.64 -3.16
N ARG A 191 -12.39 1.99 -2.00
CA ARG A 191 -12.59 0.53 -1.89
C ARG A 191 -14.01 0.10 -2.29
N MET A 192 -15.04 0.86 -1.91
CA MET A 192 -16.42 0.58 -2.30
C MET A 192 -16.62 0.73 -3.81
N HIS A 193 -16.02 1.76 -4.41
CA HIS A 193 -16.06 1.98 -5.86
C HIS A 193 -15.34 0.85 -6.63
N GLU A 194 -14.14 0.47 -6.20
CA GLU A 194 -13.41 -0.68 -6.76
C GLU A 194 -14.25 -1.98 -6.68
N THR A 195 -14.90 -2.21 -5.54
CA THR A 195 -15.75 -3.38 -5.34
C THR A 195 -16.95 -3.37 -6.29
N ALA A 196 -17.55 -2.21 -6.57
CA ALA A 196 -18.63 -2.08 -7.55
C ALA A 196 -18.15 -2.39 -8.97
N TYR A 197 -16.97 -1.90 -9.38
CA TYR A 197 -16.40 -2.24 -10.70
C TYR A 197 -16.12 -3.75 -10.87
N LEU A 198 -15.71 -4.42 -9.80
CA LEU A 198 -15.45 -5.87 -9.84
C LEU A 198 -16.73 -6.71 -9.85
N ASN A 199 -17.89 -6.09 -9.56
CA ASN A 199 -19.20 -6.74 -9.45
C ASN A 199 -20.31 -5.93 -10.12
N PRO A 200 -20.43 -5.96 -11.46
CA PRO A 200 -21.33 -5.07 -12.22
C PRO A 200 -22.80 -5.10 -11.83
N LYS A 201 -23.24 -6.17 -11.15
CA LYS A 201 -24.64 -6.33 -10.71
C LYS A 201 -24.85 -5.94 -9.24
N LEU A 202 -23.79 -5.49 -8.56
CA LEU A 202 -23.84 -5.10 -7.17
C LEU A 202 -24.04 -3.59 -7.06
N THR A 203 -24.94 -3.18 -6.20
CA THR A 203 -25.12 -1.79 -5.79
C THR A 203 -24.54 -1.62 -4.38
N ILE A 204 -23.62 -0.68 -4.21
CA ILE A 204 -23.08 -0.32 -2.89
C ILE A 204 -23.52 1.10 -2.57
N ILE A 205 -24.22 1.26 -1.47
CA ILE A 205 -24.70 2.54 -0.95
C ILE A 205 -23.84 2.93 0.21
N TYR A 206 -23.08 4.01 0.07
CA TYR A 206 -22.24 4.57 1.12
C TYR A 206 -22.91 5.79 1.72
N GLU A 207 -22.97 5.84 3.05
CA GLU A 207 -23.43 7.00 3.81
C GLU A 207 -22.42 7.40 4.88
N ASP A 208 -22.08 8.68 4.93
CA ASP A 208 -21.33 9.26 6.06
C ASP A 208 -22.23 10.23 6.84
N ARG A 209 -22.60 9.83 8.05
CA ARG A 209 -23.48 10.59 8.95
C ARG A 209 -22.71 11.36 10.02
N ARG A 210 -21.38 11.36 9.98
CA ARG A 210 -20.52 11.98 11.01
C ARG A 210 -20.47 13.50 10.91
N GLY A 211 -20.73 14.06 9.73
CA GLY A 211 -20.82 15.50 9.51
C GLY A 211 -22.17 16.11 9.88
N GLU A 212 -22.31 17.43 9.64
CA GLU A 212 -23.60 18.13 9.77
C GLU A 212 -24.56 17.71 8.66
N GLU A 213 -24.05 17.55 7.45
CA GLU A 213 -24.77 17.00 6.30
C GLU A 213 -24.40 15.53 6.11
N VAL A 214 -25.37 14.72 5.69
CA VAL A 214 -25.15 13.31 5.37
C VAL A 214 -24.62 13.22 3.95
N GLU A 215 -23.40 12.71 3.79
CA GLU A 215 -22.89 12.36 2.48
C GLU A 215 -23.51 11.03 2.05
N HIS A 216 -24.07 10.97 0.84
CA HIS A 216 -24.72 9.78 0.28
C HIS A 216 -24.19 9.53 -1.13
N ILE A 217 -23.59 8.36 -1.36
CA ILE A 217 -23.03 7.97 -2.65
C ILE A 217 -23.55 6.58 -3.01
N VAL A 218 -23.95 6.39 -4.26
CA VAL A 218 -24.34 5.09 -4.81
C VAL A 218 -23.33 4.68 -5.86
N TYR A 219 -22.68 3.55 -5.64
CA TYR A 219 -21.78 2.91 -6.59
C TYR A 219 -22.52 1.75 -7.28
N HIS A 220 -22.65 1.83 -8.58
CA HIS A 220 -23.22 0.77 -9.42
C HIS A 220 -22.59 0.88 -10.81
N GLU A 221 -21.72 -0.06 -11.17
CA GLU A 221 -20.83 0.04 -12.32
C GLU A 221 -21.13 -1.06 -13.33
N GLU A 222 -22.10 -0.82 -14.22
CA GLU A 222 -22.55 -1.79 -15.24
C GLU A 222 -21.43 -2.20 -16.21
N ASP A 223 -20.51 -1.28 -16.53
CA ASP A 223 -19.36 -1.52 -17.42
C ASP A 223 -18.27 -2.41 -16.76
N GLY A 224 -18.37 -2.68 -15.47
CA GLY A 224 -17.45 -3.54 -14.73
C GLY A 224 -16.01 -3.09 -14.82
N ILE A 225 -15.05 -4.03 -14.92
CA ILE A 225 -13.62 -3.69 -15.00
C ILE A 225 -13.24 -2.91 -16.26
N ARG A 226 -14.09 -2.88 -17.28
CA ARG A 226 -13.93 -2.00 -18.45
C ARG A 226 -14.12 -0.54 -18.05
N GLY A 227 -15.14 -0.25 -17.25
CA GLY A 227 -15.38 1.06 -16.64
C GLY A 227 -14.25 1.45 -15.68
N PHE A 228 -13.73 0.47 -14.92
CA PHE A 228 -12.61 0.70 -14.01
C PHE A 228 -11.35 1.19 -14.74
N VAL A 229 -10.96 0.55 -15.85
CA VAL A 229 -9.81 1.01 -16.66
C VAL A 229 -10.06 2.41 -17.23
N LYS A 230 -11.30 2.73 -17.66
CA LYS A 230 -11.64 4.08 -18.11
C LYS A 230 -11.49 5.11 -16.98
N ASP A 231 -11.95 4.79 -15.77
CA ASP A 231 -11.83 5.69 -14.61
C ASP A 231 -10.37 5.89 -14.21
N LEU A 232 -9.55 4.83 -14.24
CA LEU A 232 -8.12 4.92 -14.00
C LEU A 232 -7.40 5.86 -14.98
N ASN A 233 -7.87 5.93 -16.22
CA ASN A 233 -7.28 6.73 -17.30
C ASN A 233 -8.02 8.04 -17.58
N LYS A 234 -8.98 8.46 -16.73
CA LYS A 234 -9.84 9.63 -16.99
C LYS A 234 -9.09 10.96 -17.20
N ASN A 235 -7.90 11.06 -16.64
CA ASN A 235 -7.07 12.27 -16.71
C ASN A 235 -5.87 12.11 -17.66
N THR A 236 -5.78 10.99 -18.41
CA THR A 236 -4.66 10.71 -19.31
C THR A 236 -5.13 10.62 -20.76
N GLU A 237 -4.24 10.90 -21.70
CA GLU A 237 -4.52 10.72 -23.11
C GLU A 237 -4.45 9.22 -23.47
N VAL A 238 -5.60 8.66 -23.86
CA VAL A 238 -5.73 7.25 -24.23
C VAL A 238 -5.47 7.04 -25.72
N LEU A 239 -4.82 5.94 -26.06
CA LEU A 239 -4.38 5.65 -27.44
C LEU A 239 -5.33 4.74 -28.21
N HIS A 240 -6.24 4.05 -27.53
CA HIS A 240 -7.28 3.18 -28.11
C HIS A 240 -8.40 2.94 -27.10
N ASP A 241 -9.52 2.39 -27.54
CA ASP A 241 -10.62 1.97 -26.67
C ASP A 241 -10.18 0.84 -25.72
N VAL A 242 -10.84 0.72 -24.56
CA VAL A 242 -10.55 -0.35 -23.61
C VAL A 242 -10.77 -1.72 -24.24
N VAL A 243 -9.76 -2.54 -24.24
CA VAL A 243 -9.84 -3.95 -24.62
C VAL A 243 -10.27 -4.76 -23.39
N TYR A 244 -11.27 -5.61 -23.59
CA TYR A 244 -11.82 -6.44 -22.53
C TYR A 244 -12.00 -7.87 -23.03
N PHE A 245 -11.69 -8.82 -22.18
CA PHE A 245 -11.95 -10.23 -22.40
C PHE A 245 -12.27 -10.97 -21.11
N LYS A 246 -12.95 -12.11 -21.29
CA LYS A 246 -13.30 -13.01 -20.19
C LYS A 246 -13.29 -14.43 -20.70
N GLY A 247 -12.72 -15.35 -19.94
CA GLY A 247 -12.68 -16.77 -20.25
C GLY A 247 -12.54 -17.62 -19.00
N GLU A 248 -12.51 -18.92 -19.21
CA GLU A 248 -12.35 -19.90 -18.14
C GLU A 248 -11.32 -20.96 -18.54
N SER A 249 -10.47 -21.33 -17.61
CA SER A 249 -9.51 -22.42 -17.78
C SER A 249 -9.34 -23.16 -16.45
N GLU A 250 -9.45 -24.48 -16.45
CA GLU A 250 -9.27 -25.34 -15.28
C GLU A 250 -10.17 -24.96 -14.09
N GLY A 251 -11.39 -24.48 -14.34
CA GLY A 251 -12.32 -24.03 -13.31
C GLY A 251 -12.02 -22.65 -12.72
N ILE A 252 -11.01 -21.95 -13.27
CA ILE A 252 -10.66 -20.59 -12.89
C ILE A 252 -11.21 -19.63 -13.95
N THR A 253 -12.09 -18.72 -13.54
CA THR A 253 -12.55 -17.64 -14.40
C THR A 253 -11.52 -16.53 -14.41
N VAL A 254 -11.12 -16.08 -15.59
CA VAL A 254 -10.21 -14.95 -15.81
C VAL A 254 -10.92 -13.86 -16.57
N GLU A 255 -10.85 -12.66 -16.03
CA GLU A 255 -11.42 -11.46 -16.62
C GLU A 255 -10.35 -10.37 -16.62
N ALA A 256 -10.10 -9.74 -17.77
CA ALA A 256 -9.14 -8.66 -17.85
C ALA A 256 -9.60 -7.56 -18.78
N ALA A 257 -9.22 -6.34 -18.44
CA ALA A 257 -9.37 -5.17 -19.28
C ALA A 257 -8.05 -4.40 -19.30
N PHE A 258 -7.69 -3.82 -20.46
CA PHE A 258 -6.50 -2.99 -20.58
C PHE A 258 -6.68 -1.88 -21.61
N GLN A 259 -5.87 -0.83 -21.45
CA GLN A 259 -5.81 0.30 -22.35
C GLN A 259 -4.41 0.91 -22.31
N TYR A 260 -3.91 1.39 -23.43
CA TYR A 260 -2.66 2.13 -23.47
C TYR A 260 -2.91 3.63 -23.46
N THR A 261 -2.01 4.33 -22.78
CA THR A 261 -1.98 5.78 -22.66
C THR A 261 -0.66 6.33 -23.20
N ASN A 262 -0.53 7.64 -23.28
CA ASN A 262 0.73 8.29 -23.63
C ASN A 262 1.74 8.36 -22.46
N GLU A 263 1.41 7.80 -21.31
CA GLU A 263 2.29 7.69 -20.14
C GLU A 263 3.45 6.71 -20.36
N PHE A 264 4.50 6.83 -19.55
CA PHE A 264 5.70 5.99 -19.67
C PHE A 264 5.85 4.95 -18.55
N HIS A 265 4.77 4.60 -17.87
CA HIS A 265 4.76 3.59 -16.81
C HIS A 265 3.63 2.58 -17.00
N GLU A 266 3.73 1.42 -16.36
CA GLU A 266 2.66 0.43 -16.30
C GLU A 266 1.84 0.61 -15.01
N ASN A 267 0.52 0.47 -15.13
CA ASN A 267 -0.41 0.43 -13.99
C ASN A 267 -1.27 -0.83 -14.11
N ILE A 268 -0.89 -1.93 -13.43
CA ILE A 268 -1.57 -3.22 -13.53
C ILE A 268 -2.10 -3.61 -12.15
N LEU A 269 -3.43 -3.62 -12.01
CA LEU A 269 -4.10 -4.01 -10.79
C LEU A 269 -4.53 -5.48 -10.87
N GLY A 270 -4.19 -6.26 -9.84
CA GLY A 270 -4.55 -7.67 -9.73
C GLY A 270 -5.57 -7.95 -8.64
N PHE A 271 -6.57 -8.76 -8.96
CA PHE A 271 -7.60 -9.18 -8.02
C PHE A 271 -7.82 -10.69 -8.08
N CYS A 272 -7.96 -11.31 -6.91
CA CYS A 272 -8.40 -12.68 -6.80
C CYS A 272 -9.60 -12.76 -5.85
N ASN A 273 -10.74 -13.27 -6.32
CA ASN A 273 -12.00 -13.34 -5.58
C ASN A 273 -12.39 -11.97 -4.97
N ASN A 274 -12.28 -10.90 -5.75
CA ASN A 274 -12.52 -9.50 -5.38
C ASN A 274 -11.54 -8.89 -4.36
N ILE A 275 -10.49 -9.61 -3.97
CA ILE A 275 -9.45 -9.11 -3.08
C ILE A 275 -8.35 -8.51 -3.92
N PHE A 276 -7.99 -7.25 -3.60
CA PHE A 276 -6.86 -6.58 -4.23
C PHE A 276 -5.53 -7.19 -3.79
N ASN A 277 -4.73 -7.62 -4.74
CA ASN A 277 -3.41 -8.17 -4.50
C ASN A 277 -2.36 -7.08 -4.77
N ALA A 278 -2.09 -6.24 -3.77
CA ALA A 278 -1.22 -5.07 -3.90
C ALA A 278 0.22 -5.44 -4.35
N GLU A 279 0.70 -6.62 -3.96
CA GLU A 279 2.00 -7.17 -4.36
C GLU A 279 1.89 -8.07 -5.61
N GLY A 280 0.72 -8.08 -6.27
CA GLY A 280 0.45 -8.89 -7.44
C GLY A 280 0.28 -10.38 -7.11
N GLY A 281 0.98 -11.22 -7.84
CA GLY A 281 0.93 -12.67 -7.66
C GLY A 281 1.02 -13.42 -8.99
N THR A 282 0.82 -14.72 -8.91
CA THR A 282 1.00 -15.63 -10.04
C THR A 282 0.08 -15.33 -11.23
N HIS A 283 -1.15 -14.89 -10.99
CA HIS A 283 -2.10 -14.47 -12.05
C HIS A 283 -1.57 -13.25 -12.82
N ILE A 284 -1.01 -12.24 -12.15
CA ILE A 284 -0.38 -11.09 -12.80
C ILE A 284 0.87 -11.50 -13.57
N THR A 285 1.67 -12.41 -13.01
CA THR A 285 2.83 -12.97 -13.71
C THR A 285 2.41 -13.70 -15.00
N GLY A 286 1.36 -14.52 -14.92
CA GLY A 286 0.79 -15.20 -16.10
C GLY A 286 0.33 -14.23 -17.18
N PHE A 287 -0.42 -13.19 -16.81
CA PHE A 287 -0.84 -12.12 -17.72
C PHE A 287 0.36 -11.41 -18.38
N LYS A 288 1.30 -10.91 -17.57
CA LYS A 288 2.47 -10.16 -18.05
C LYS A 288 3.33 -10.98 -19.01
N THR A 289 3.55 -12.24 -18.70
CA THR A 289 4.41 -13.13 -19.50
C THR A 289 3.79 -13.42 -20.85
N VAL A 290 2.53 -13.86 -20.88
CA VAL A 290 1.90 -14.24 -22.15
C VAL A 290 1.64 -13.02 -23.02
N PHE A 291 1.24 -11.89 -22.44
CA PHE A 291 1.05 -10.65 -23.18
C PHE A 291 2.33 -10.23 -23.90
N THR A 292 3.47 -10.28 -23.20
CA THR A 292 4.78 -9.99 -23.79
C THR A 292 5.12 -10.95 -24.93
N THR A 293 4.82 -12.23 -24.76
CA THR A 293 5.08 -13.26 -25.78
C THR A 293 4.26 -13.01 -27.05
N VAL A 294 2.96 -12.75 -26.90
CA VAL A 294 2.04 -12.52 -28.01
C VAL A 294 2.44 -11.27 -28.81
N ILE A 295 2.75 -10.16 -28.13
CA ILE A 295 3.18 -8.93 -28.83
C ILE A 295 4.50 -9.14 -29.58
N ASN A 296 5.46 -9.85 -29.02
CA ASN A 296 6.70 -10.17 -29.74
C ASN A 296 6.46 -11.07 -30.96
N SER A 297 5.53 -12.03 -30.87
CA SER A 297 5.15 -12.87 -32.02
C SER A 297 4.58 -12.01 -33.14
N TYR A 298 3.60 -11.15 -32.87
CA TYR A 298 3.04 -10.25 -33.87
C TYR A 298 4.04 -9.23 -34.42
N ALA A 299 4.94 -8.71 -33.58
CA ALA A 299 5.99 -7.78 -34.04
C ALA A 299 6.93 -8.45 -35.06
N ARG A 300 7.18 -9.76 -34.93
CA ARG A 300 7.96 -10.54 -35.91
C ARG A 300 7.13 -10.84 -37.16
N GLU A 301 5.89 -11.27 -37.00
CA GLU A 301 4.99 -11.58 -38.10
C GLU A 301 4.77 -10.36 -39.02
N LEU A 302 4.60 -9.17 -38.41
CA LEU A 302 4.44 -7.91 -39.13
C LEU A 302 5.77 -7.35 -39.66
N GLY A 303 6.90 -8.04 -39.42
CA GLY A 303 8.24 -7.62 -39.88
C GLY A 303 8.83 -6.40 -39.18
N ILE A 304 8.24 -5.97 -38.06
CA ILE A 304 8.73 -4.86 -37.22
C ILE A 304 10.02 -5.29 -36.51
N LEU A 305 10.03 -6.51 -35.96
CA LEU A 305 11.25 -7.18 -35.49
C LEU A 305 11.77 -8.15 -36.56
N LYS A 306 12.99 -7.94 -37.02
CA LYS A 306 13.67 -8.85 -37.93
C LYS A 306 14.19 -10.09 -37.18
N GLU A 307 14.55 -11.14 -37.91
CA GLU A 307 14.99 -12.41 -37.34
C GLU A 307 16.17 -12.27 -36.36
N LYS A 308 17.08 -11.31 -36.61
CA LYS A 308 18.24 -11.00 -35.76
C LYS A 308 17.99 -10.00 -34.66
N ASP A 309 16.80 -9.39 -34.61
CA ASP A 309 16.50 -8.38 -33.61
C ASP A 309 16.18 -9.04 -32.26
N VAL A 310 16.60 -8.38 -31.19
CA VAL A 310 16.23 -8.78 -29.82
C VAL A 310 14.76 -8.45 -29.59
N ASN A 311 14.04 -9.35 -28.95
CA ASN A 311 12.65 -9.13 -28.55
C ASN A 311 12.50 -7.89 -27.67
N PHE A 312 11.32 -7.28 -27.70
CA PHE A 312 10.91 -6.31 -26.70
C PHE A 312 10.91 -6.97 -25.32
N THR A 313 11.40 -6.28 -24.32
CA THR A 313 11.29 -6.72 -22.92
C THR A 313 9.83 -6.61 -22.44
N GLY A 314 9.52 -7.28 -21.33
CA GLY A 314 8.21 -7.14 -20.72
C GLY A 314 7.87 -5.69 -20.35
N ALA A 315 8.86 -4.96 -19.86
CA ALA A 315 8.71 -3.53 -19.55
C ALA A 315 8.45 -2.69 -20.82
N ASP A 316 9.16 -2.97 -21.93
CA ASP A 316 8.91 -2.27 -23.20
C ASP A 316 7.46 -2.47 -23.67
N VAL A 317 6.99 -3.73 -23.61
CA VAL A 317 5.63 -4.09 -24.08
C VAL A 317 4.54 -3.47 -23.22
N ARG A 318 4.73 -3.40 -21.92
CA ARG A 318 3.70 -2.89 -20.98
C ARG A 318 3.84 -1.40 -20.65
N ASN A 319 4.78 -0.72 -21.28
CA ASN A 319 4.95 0.72 -21.12
C ASN A 319 3.70 1.50 -21.59
N GLY A 320 3.13 2.32 -20.73
CA GLY A 320 1.89 3.04 -20.97
C GLY A 320 0.62 2.20 -20.81
N MET A 321 0.73 0.94 -20.34
CA MET A 321 -0.43 0.07 -20.13
C MET A 321 -1.08 0.33 -18.78
N THR A 322 -2.37 0.59 -18.78
CA THR A 322 -3.26 0.43 -17.62
C THR A 322 -4.06 -0.85 -17.79
N ALA A 323 -4.06 -1.75 -16.81
CA ALA A 323 -4.80 -3.00 -16.87
C ALA A 323 -5.40 -3.39 -15.52
N VAL A 324 -6.57 -4.02 -15.56
CA VAL A 324 -7.20 -4.69 -14.42
C VAL A 324 -7.34 -6.17 -14.77
N VAL A 325 -6.77 -7.03 -13.93
CA VAL A 325 -6.83 -8.49 -14.08
C VAL A 325 -7.52 -9.07 -12.85
N SER A 326 -8.71 -9.62 -13.04
CA SER A 326 -9.51 -10.22 -11.98
C SER A 326 -9.72 -11.71 -12.26
N ILE A 327 -9.42 -12.53 -11.26
CA ILE A 327 -9.69 -13.97 -11.35
C ILE A 327 -10.66 -14.41 -10.27
N LYS A 328 -11.46 -15.45 -10.59
CA LYS A 328 -12.26 -16.20 -9.62
C LYS A 328 -11.66 -17.59 -9.51
N HIS A 329 -11.08 -17.86 -8.35
CA HIS A 329 -10.36 -19.11 -8.05
C HIS A 329 -11.11 -19.89 -6.97
N PRO A 330 -11.33 -21.21 -7.12
CA PRO A 330 -12.05 -21.99 -6.12
C PRO A 330 -11.28 -22.14 -4.81
N ASP A 331 -9.97 -22.29 -4.86
CA ASP A 331 -9.09 -22.49 -3.68
C ASP A 331 -7.84 -21.58 -3.77
N PRO A 332 -7.98 -20.24 -3.58
CA PRO A 332 -6.85 -19.34 -3.67
C PRO A 332 -5.94 -19.44 -2.43
N ARG A 333 -4.64 -19.42 -2.68
CA ARG A 333 -3.59 -19.40 -1.65
C ARG A 333 -2.82 -18.10 -1.73
N PHE A 334 -2.69 -17.42 -0.60
CA PHE A 334 -2.02 -16.14 -0.49
C PHE A 334 -0.78 -16.23 0.41
N GLU A 335 0.20 -15.39 0.13
CA GLU A 335 1.29 -15.13 1.06
C GLU A 335 0.76 -14.25 2.21
N GLY A 336 0.48 -14.85 3.37
CA GLY A 336 0.03 -14.18 4.58
C GLY A 336 -1.47 -13.84 4.66
N GLN A 337 -1.87 -13.38 5.85
CA GLN A 337 -3.28 -13.11 6.19
C GLN A 337 -3.86 -11.89 5.49
N THR A 338 -3.04 -10.91 5.14
CA THR A 338 -3.46 -9.68 4.45
C THR A 338 -3.77 -9.89 2.97
N LYS A 339 -3.50 -11.09 2.42
CA LYS A 339 -3.85 -11.54 1.06
C LYS A 339 -3.26 -10.65 -0.05
N THR A 340 -2.13 -9.99 0.22
CA THR A 340 -1.51 -9.02 -0.69
C THR A 340 -0.91 -9.66 -1.94
N LYS A 341 -0.57 -10.96 -1.88
CA LYS A 341 0.05 -11.68 -2.99
C LYS A 341 -0.53 -13.07 -3.17
N LEU A 342 -0.95 -13.41 -4.39
CA LEU A 342 -1.45 -14.74 -4.75
C LEU A 342 -0.29 -15.67 -5.15
N ASP A 343 -0.30 -16.93 -4.64
CA ASP A 343 0.78 -17.91 -4.86
C ASP A 343 0.37 -19.17 -5.66
N ASN A 344 -0.83 -19.24 -6.17
CA ASN A 344 -1.33 -20.37 -6.94
C ASN A 344 -0.66 -20.52 -8.31
N GLN A 345 0.00 -21.63 -8.61
CA GLN A 345 0.61 -21.91 -9.91
C GLN A 345 -0.41 -22.18 -11.02
N ASP A 346 -1.55 -22.77 -10.70
CA ASP A 346 -2.68 -22.97 -11.61
C ASP A 346 -3.30 -21.64 -12.04
N ALA A 347 -3.35 -20.64 -11.17
CA ALA A 347 -3.79 -19.29 -11.51
C ALA A 347 -2.89 -18.64 -12.59
N ALA A 348 -1.56 -18.85 -12.50
CA ALA A 348 -0.63 -18.37 -13.54
C ALA A 348 -0.94 -19.00 -14.90
N LYS A 349 -1.14 -20.34 -14.93
CA LYS A 349 -1.43 -21.09 -16.15
C LYS A 349 -2.77 -20.70 -16.75
N ALA A 350 -3.82 -20.65 -15.93
CA ALA A 350 -5.17 -20.27 -16.38
C ALA A 350 -5.18 -18.86 -16.95
N THR A 351 -4.57 -17.91 -16.24
CA THR A 351 -4.50 -16.51 -16.70
C THR A 351 -3.68 -16.40 -18.00
N ALA A 352 -2.54 -17.07 -18.08
CA ALA A 352 -1.74 -17.07 -19.30
C ALA A 352 -2.50 -17.65 -20.49
N LYS A 353 -3.20 -18.78 -20.30
CA LYS A 353 -3.96 -19.42 -21.38
C LYS A 353 -5.10 -18.52 -21.87
N VAL A 354 -5.98 -18.10 -20.96
CA VAL A 354 -7.13 -17.25 -21.34
C VAL A 354 -6.67 -15.94 -21.97
N THR A 355 -5.67 -15.28 -21.37
CA THR A 355 -5.11 -14.04 -21.94
C THR A 355 -4.54 -14.27 -23.32
N GLY A 356 -3.75 -15.33 -23.52
CA GLY A 356 -3.14 -15.66 -24.81
C GLY A 356 -4.18 -15.88 -25.90
N ASP A 357 -5.17 -16.74 -25.64
CA ASP A 357 -6.21 -17.08 -26.59
C ASP A 357 -7.06 -15.84 -26.96
N GLU A 358 -7.49 -15.07 -25.98
CA GLU A 358 -8.40 -13.94 -26.16
C GLU A 358 -7.72 -12.73 -26.82
N ILE A 359 -6.48 -12.39 -26.43
CA ILE A 359 -5.78 -11.24 -27.04
C ILE A 359 -5.35 -11.54 -28.49
N GLN A 360 -4.99 -12.80 -28.81
CA GLN A 360 -4.73 -13.19 -30.20
C GLN A 360 -6.01 -13.02 -31.02
N LEU A 361 -7.12 -13.56 -30.56
CA LEU A 361 -8.41 -13.41 -31.24
C LEU A 361 -8.82 -11.94 -31.41
N PHE A 362 -8.53 -11.10 -30.42
CA PHE A 362 -8.80 -9.67 -30.48
C PHE A 362 -7.90 -8.97 -31.52
N PHE A 363 -6.60 -9.20 -31.48
CA PHE A 363 -5.65 -8.52 -32.37
C PHE A 363 -5.76 -8.95 -33.82
N ASP A 364 -6.13 -10.21 -34.11
CA ASP A 364 -6.46 -10.68 -35.45
C ASP A 364 -7.59 -9.88 -36.11
N LYS A 365 -8.51 -9.36 -35.29
CA LYS A 365 -9.64 -8.54 -35.74
C LYS A 365 -9.39 -7.04 -35.65
N ASN A 366 -8.39 -6.60 -34.88
CA ASN A 366 -8.16 -5.18 -34.53
C ASN A 366 -6.70 -4.78 -34.76
N LEU A 367 -6.28 -4.87 -36.03
CA LEU A 367 -4.90 -4.63 -36.43
C LEU A 367 -4.40 -3.22 -36.06
N GLU A 368 -5.24 -2.20 -36.08
CA GLU A 368 -4.85 -0.83 -35.72
C GLU A 368 -4.49 -0.71 -34.24
N THR A 369 -5.27 -1.35 -33.35
CA THR A 369 -4.94 -1.41 -31.93
C THR A 369 -3.63 -2.17 -31.71
N LEU A 370 -3.42 -3.30 -32.40
CA LEU A 370 -2.16 -4.04 -32.35
C LEU A 370 -0.97 -3.17 -32.74
N LYS A 371 -1.07 -2.44 -33.85
CA LYS A 371 0.00 -1.52 -34.30
C LYS A 371 0.27 -0.43 -33.29
N THR A 372 -0.76 0.10 -32.64
CA THR A 372 -0.61 1.09 -31.57
C THR A 372 0.19 0.51 -30.39
N VAL A 373 -0.17 -0.68 -29.93
CA VAL A 373 0.52 -1.37 -28.83
C VAL A 373 1.99 -1.65 -29.20
N ILE A 374 2.25 -2.16 -30.40
CA ILE A 374 3.63 -2.41 -30.87
C ILE A 374 4.41 -1.08 -30.97
N SER A 375 3.79 0.00 -31.45
CA SER A 375 4.44 1.32 -31.52
C SER A 375 4.84 1.84 -30.13
N CYS A 376 4.03 1.60 -29.09
CA CYS A 376 4.39 1.89 -27.72
C CYS A 376 5.62 1.10 -27.26
N ALA A 377 5.63 -0.21 -27.55
CA ALA A 377 6.79 -1.06 -27.24
C ALA A 377 8.07 -0.63 -27.99
N GLU A 378 7.95 -0.24 -29.27
CA GLU A 378 9.10 0.28 -30.04
C GLU A 378 9.65 1.59 -29.45
N LYS A 379 8.76 2.52 -29.06
CA LYS A 379 9.16 3.78 -28.43
C LYS A 379 9.88 3.51 -27.10
N ALA A 380 9.31 2.65 -26.25
CA ALA A 380 9.91 2.26 -24.98
C ALA A 380 11.28 1.59 -25.17
N ALA A 381 11.40 0.64 -26.11
CA ALA A 381 12.67 -0.03 -26.42
C ALA A 381 13.73 0.95 -26.95
N LYS A 382 13.33 1.98 -27.72
CA LYS A 382 14.26 3.04 -28.18
C LYS A 382 14.77 3.87 -27.01
N ILE A 383 13.88 4.27 -26.13
CA ILE A 383 14.22 5.05 -24.91
C ILE A 383 15.20 4.21 -24.08
N ARG A 384 14.83 2.99 -23.70
CA ARG A 384 15.69 2.07 -22.93
C ARG A 384 17.08 1.89 -23.55
N LYS A 385 17.17 1.62 -24.87
CA LYS A 385 18.47 1.47 -25.56
C LYS A 385 19.31 2.76 -25.53
N THR A 386 18.66 3.93 -25.59
CA THR A 386 19.35 5.22 -25.49
C THR A 386 19.89 5.43 -24.08
N GLU A 387 19.11 5.07 -23.08
CA GLU A 387 19.46 5.13 -21.67
C GLU A 387 20.60 4.15 -21.32
N GLU A 388 20.51 2.90 -21.78
CA GLU A 388 21.59 1.90 -21.64
C GLU A 388 22.91 2.40 -22.24
N ARG A 389 22.85 3.03 -23.43
CA ARG A 389 24.04 3.63 -24.05
C ARG A 389 24.57 4.82 -23.24
N ALA A 390 23.70 5.67 -22.72
CA ALA A 390 24.09 6.78 -21.86
C ALA A 390 24.74 6.28 -20.56
N LYS A 391 24.14 5.25 -19.92
CA LYS A 391 24.72 4.56 -18.75
C LYS A 391 26.08 3.95 -19.07
N THR A 392 26.19 3.19 -20.13
CA THR A 392 27.46 2.55 -20.55
C THR A 392 28.53 3.60 -20.82
N ASN A 393 28.17 4.73 -21.46
CA ASN A 393 29.09 5.84 -21.69
C ASN A 393 29.50 6.54 -20.38
N LEU A 394 28.60 6.62 -19.41
CA LEU A 394 28.90 7.16 -18.09
C LEU A 394 29.81 6.22 -17.29
N LEU A 395 29.51 4.91 -17.29
CA LEU A 395 30.31 3.88 -16.61
C LEU A 395 31.68 3.67 -17.25
N THR A 396 31.80 3.73 -18.58
CA THR A 396 33.09 3.60 -19.29
C THR A 396 33.94 4.85 -19.22
N LYS A 397 33.36 6.06 -19.10
CA LYS A 397 34.11 7.29 -18.81
C LYS A 397 34.50 7.41 -17.33
N GLN A 398 33.83 6.71 -16.44
CA GLN A 398 34.19 6.55 -15.05
C GLN A 398 35.02 5.26 -14.84
N LYS A 399 36.18 5.12 -15.46
CA LYS A 399 37.25 4.37 -14.84
C LYS A 399 37.53 5.08 -13.50
N PHE A 400 36.90 4.54 -12.47
CA PHE A 400 37.15 4.76 -11.05
C PHE A 400 38.22 5.82 -10.76
N SER A 401 37.88 7.09 -10.84
CA SER A 401 38.48 8.07 -9.97
C SER A 401 37.59 8.14 -8.74
N PHE A 402 38.12 7.83 -7.58
CA PHE A 402 37.54 8.01 -6.24
C PHE A 402 37.34 9.50 -5.89
N ASP A 403 37.42 10.38 -6.86
CA ASP A 403 37.09 11.79 -6.79
C ASP A 403 35.58 11.99 -7.01
N SER A 404 34.79 11.60 -6.00
CA SER A 404 33.58 12.38 -5.69
C SER A 404 34.05 13.83 -5.55
N ASN A 405 33.54 14.76 -6.32
CA ASN A 405 33.83 16.21 -6.38
C ASN A 405 34.15 16.91 -5.03
N GLY A 406 34.85 16.26 -4.08
CA GLY A 406 35.18 16.73 -2.74
C GLY A 406 33.97 16.94 -1.81
N LYS A 407 32.75 16.65 -2.26
CA LYS A 407 31.53 16.88 -1.47
C LYS A 407 31.25 15.79 -0.42
N LEU A 408 31.40 14.52 -0.79
CA LEU A 408 31.13 13.39 0.11
C LEU A 408 32.26 13.28 1.15
N ALA A 409 31.91 13.46 2.43
CA ALA A 409 32.76 13.07 3.54
C ALA A 409 32.41 11.64 3.95
N ASN A 410 33.11 10.66 3.39
CA ASN A 410 32.83 9.25 3.64
C ASN A 410 33.21 8.82 5.07
N CYS A 411 32.64 7.70 5.54
CA CYS A 411 33.05 7.04 6.78
C CYS A 411 34.25 6.10 6.54
N GLU A 412 34.91 5.72 7.63
CA GLU A 412 36.11 4.86 7.59
C GLU A 412 35.75 3.38 7.45
N SER A 413 34.63 2.96 8.05
CA SER A 413 34.15 1.58 7.97
C SER A 413 33.71 1.24 6.53
N ARG A 414 33.93 -0.03 6.17
CA ARG A 414 33.44 -0.65 4.94
C ARG A 414 32.29 -1.64 5.18
N ASP A 415 31.92 -1.81 6.43
CA ASP A 415 30.78 -2.65 6.81
C ASP A 415 29.49 -1.87 6.62
N ALA A 416 28.78 -2.18 5.53
CA ALA A 416 27.55 -1.49 5.17
C ALA A 416 26.48 -1.59 6.27
N SER A 417 26.45 -2.67 7.06
CA SER A 417 25.43 -2.93 8.08
C SER A 417 25.46 -1.95 9.27
N ILE A 418 26.58 -1.25 9.46
CA ILE A 418 26.74 -0.24 10.51
C ILE A 418 26.86 1.18 9.98
N CYS A 419 27.10 1.33 8.66
CA CYS A 419 27.34 2.63 8.05
C CYS A 419 26.03 3.38 7.78
N GLU A 420 26.09 4.70 7.97
CA GLU A 420 24.98 5.61 7.73
C GLU A 420 25.44 6.77 6.84
N ILE A 421 24.58 7.25 5.95
CA ILE A 421 24.83 8.46 5.16
C ILE A 421 23.76 9.51 5.43
N PHE A 422 24.19 10.72 5.79
CA PHE A 422 23.32 11.88 5.95
C PHE A 422 23.38 12.75 4.69
N ILE A 423 22.25 12.95 4.05
CA ILE A 423 22.07 13.91 2.95
C ILE A 423 21.67 15.23 3.60
N VAL A 424 22.55 16.21 3.54
CA VAL A 424 22.42 17.46 4.32
C VAL A 424 22.17 18.63 3.38
N GLU A 425 21.19 19.46 3.70
CA GLU A 425 20.88 20.67 2.98
C GLU A 425 21.96 21.74 3.18
N GLY A 426 22.61 22.13 2.07
CA GLY A 426 23.57 23.21 2.04
C GLY A 426 24.97 22.88 2.57
N ASP A 427 25.93 23.73 2.15
CA ASP A 427 27.34 23.55 2.53
C ASP A 427 27.60 23.97 4.00
N SER A 428 26.82 24.90 4.56
CA SER A 428 26.97 25.38 5.95
C SER A 428 26.62 24.28 6.95
N ALA A 429 25.39 23.74 6.87
CA ALA A 429 24.97 22.62 7.72
C ALA A 429 25.82 21.38 7.46
N GLY A 430 26.22 21.15 6.21
CA GLY A 430 27.16 20.08 5.83
C GLY A 430 28.52 20.23 6.50
N GLY A 431 29.01 21.45 6.72
CA GLY A 431 30.25 21.74 7.45
C GLY A 431 30.16 21.37 8.94
N SER A 432 29.10 21.83 9.61
CA SER A 432 28.80 21.47 11.01
C SER A 432 28.62 19.96 11.17
N ALA A 433 27.88 19.32 10.29
CA ALA A 433 27.67 17.87 10.32
C ALA A 433 28.95 17.07 10.10
N LYS A 434 29.84 17.50 9.20
CA LYS A 434 31.17 16.88 8.99
C LYS A 434 32.05 16.93 10.23
N THR A 435 31.92 18.00 11.02
CA THR A 435 32.66 18.16 12.27
C THR A 435 32.04 17.33 13.40
N ALA A 436 30.71 17.29 13.46
CA ALA A 436 29.96 16.64 14.53
C ALA A 436 29.89 15.10 14.42
N ARG A 437 29.97 14.53 13.21
CA ARG A 437 29.74 13.11 12.95
C ARG A 437 30.74 12.16 13.62
N ASP A 438 30.34 10.92 13.85
CA ASP A 438 31.26 9.82 14.07
C ASP A 438 31.86 9.36 12.73
N ARG A 439 33.16 9.62 12.54
CA ARG A 439 33.87 9.30 11.29
C ARG A 439 33.96 7.81 11.00
N ASN A 440 33.83 6.98 12.01
CA ASN A 440 33.96 5.54 11.84
C ASN A 440 32.84 4.99 10.94
N TYR A 441 31.59 5.41 11.16
CA TYR A 441 30.42 4.83 10.47
C TYR A 441 29.44 5.84 9.86
N GLN A 442 29.62 7.17 10.09
CA GLN A 442 28.73 8.19 9.52
C GLN A 442 29.40 8.93 8.37
N ALA A 443 28.75 8.94 7.22
CA ALA A 443 29.10 9.73 6.04
C ALA A 443 28.19 10.95 5.92
N ILE A 444 28.72 12.08 5.39
CA ILE A 444 27.97 13.31 5.15
C ILE A 444 28.07 13.68 3.68
N LEU A 445 26.92 13.86 3.05
CA LEU A 445 26.77 14.31 1.67
C LEU A 445 25.98 15.63 1.64
N PRO A 446 26.63 16.79 1.58
CA PRO A 446 25.95 18.05 1.36
C PRO A 446 25.39 18.11 -0.06
N ILE A 447 24.13 18.56 -0.20
CA ILE A 447 23.49 18.87 -1.48
C ILE A 447 23.26 20.37 -1.61
N ARG A 448 23.45 20.92 -2.81
CA ARG A 448 23.29 22.36 -3.05
C ARG A 448 21.88 22.65 -3.55
N GLY A 449 21.06 23.21 -2.65
CA GLY A 449 19.70 23.66 -2.99
C GLY A 449 18.78 22.54 -3.44
N LYS A 450 17.72 22.91 -4.14
CA LYS A 450 16.70 21.97 -4.64
C LYS A 450 17.27 21.12 -5.76
N ILE A 451 17.23 19.81 -5.61
CA ILE A 451 17.59 18.87 -6.67
C ILE A 451 16.56 18.92 -7.80
N LEU A 452 16.90 18.35 -8.94
CA LEU A 452 15.99 18.24 -10.08
C LEU A 452 14.72 17.48 -9.67
N ASN A 453 13.54 18.02 -10.02
CA ASN A 453 12.28 17.28 -9.91
C ASN A 453 12.27 16.18 -10.99
N VAL A 454 12.45 14.93 -10.55
CA VAL A 454 12.57 13.79 -11.45
C VAL A 454 11.22 13.36 -12.03
N GLU A 455 10.10 13.77 -11.44
CA GLU A 455 8.76 13.51 -11.97
C GLU A 455 8.52 14.27 -13.29
N LYS A 456 9.08 15.48 -13.40
CA LYS A 456 8.94 16.35 -14.59
C LYS A 456 10.11 16.26 -15.58
N ALA A 457 11.18 15.56 -15.24
CA ALA A 457 12.41 15.56 -16.02
C ALA A 457 12.56 14.30 -16.87
N SER A 458 13.07 14.47 -18.09
CA SER A 458 13.52 13.32 -18.88
C SER A 458 14.71 12.64 -18.21
N ILE A 459 14.83 11.33 -18.39
CA ILE A 459 15.90 10.52 -17.80
C ILE A 459 17.30 11.04 -18.12
N ASP A 460 17.52 11.54 -19.35
CA ASP A 460 18.81 12.12 -19.73
C ASP A 460 19.18 13.33 -18.84
N LYS A 461 18.20 14.15 -18.46
CA LYS A 461 18.39 15.27 -17.54
C LYS A 461 18.64 14.80 -16.11
N VAL A 462 17.94 13.75 -15.68
CA VAL A 462 18.13 13.12 -14.36
C VAL A 462 19.55 12.59 -14.24
N LEU A 463 20.00 11.79 -15.23
CA LEU A 463 21.36 11.24 -15.29
C LEU A 463 22.44 12.30 -15.56
N ALA A 464 22.11 13.44 -16.14
CA ALA A 464 23.04 14.56 -16.30
C ALA A 464 23.23 15.39 -15.03
N ASN A 465 22.27 15.32 -14.08
CA ASN A 465 22.30 16.11 -12.83
C ASN A 465 23.47 15.69 -11.92
N ALA A 466 24.30 16.65 -11.53
CA ALA A 466 25.51 16.39 -10.76
C ALA A 466 25.22 15.87 -9.31
N GLU A 467 24.16 16.40 -8.66
CA GLU A 467 23.79 15.97 -7.30
C GLU A 467 23.25 14.53 -7.31
N ILE A 468 22.40 14.19 -8.29
CA ILE A 468 21.86 12.83 -8.45
C ILE A 468 22.99 11.83 -8.76
N LYS A 469 23.91 12.18 -9.67
CA LYS A 469 25.10 11.35 -9.93
C LYS A 469 25.92 11.10 -8.67
N THR A 470 26.11 12.13 -7.87
CA THR A 470 26.89 12.00 -6.63
C THR A 470 26.21 11.06 -5.65
N MET A 471 24.87 11.10 -5.53
CA MET A 471 24.10 10.18 -4.69
C MET A 471 24.18 8.74 -5.20
N ILE A 472 23.97 8.50 -6.50
CA ILE A 472 24.09 7.16 -7.10
C ILE A 472 25.47 6.55 -6.83
N ASN A 473 26.54 7.34 -7.01
CA ASN A 473 27.90 6.91 -6.76
C ASN A 473 28.18 6.67 -5.26
N ALA A 474 27.62 7.49 -4.37
CA ALA A 474 27.77 7.36 -2.92
C ALA A 474 27.12 6.06 -2.44
N PHE A 475 25.89 5.78 -2.85
CA PHE A 475 25.15 4.59 -2.42
C PHE A 475 25.73 3.29 -2.97
N GLY A 476 26.21 3.30 -4.20
CA GLY A 476 26.90 2.15 -4.82
C GLY A 476 25.98 1.02 -5.30
N CYS A 477 24.67 1.13 -5.07
CA CYS A 477 23.66 0.11 -5.42
C CYS A 477 23.07 0.27 -6.83
N GLY A 478 23.50 1.28 -7.60
CA GLY A 478 22.98 1.55 -8.94
C GLY A 478 21.70 2.36 -8.93
N PHE A 479 20.89 2.20 -9.97
CA PHE A 479 19.75 3.06 -10.28
C PHE A 479 18.76 2.28 -11.13
N SER A 480 17.49 2.23 -10.76
CA SER A 480 16.41 1.55 -11.48
C SER A 480 15.55 2.56 -12.24
N GLU A 481 15.26 2.28 -13.49
CA GLU A 481 14.45 3.15 -14.37
C GLU A 481 13.10 2.52 -14.73
N GLY A 482 12.69 1.46 -14.05
CA GLY A 482 11.51 0.70 -14.46
C GLY A 482 11.70 -0.17 -15.71
N TYR A 483 12.78 0.06 -16.48
CA TYR A 483 13.10 -0.62 -17.74
C TYR A 483 14.33 -1.53 -17.70
N GLY A 484 15.06 -1.54 -16.58
CA GLY A 484 16.23 -2.39 -16.43
C GLY A 484 16.73 -2.40 -15.01
N ASN A 485 16.93 -3.58 -14.43
CA ASN A 485 17.42 -3.76 -13.06
C ASN A 485 18.95 -3.63 -13.01
N ASP A 486 19.46 -2.41 -13.11
CA ASP A 486 20.83 -2.12 -12.69
C ASP A 486 20.92 -1.77 -11.20
N PHE A 487 19.78 -1.68 -10.52
CA PHE A 487 19.70 -1.52 -9.09
C PHE A 487 19.90 -2.87 -8.39
N ASP A 488 20.88 -2.90 -7.48
CA ASP A 488 21.23 -4.09 -6.70
C ASP A 488 21.40 -3.68 -5.26
N ILE A 489 20.37 -3.89 -4.45
CA ILE A 489 20.33 -3.51 -3.04
C ILE A 489 21.48 -4.14 -2.24
N THR A 490 21.98 -5.31 -2.65
CA THR A 490 23.09 -6.00 -1.96
C THR A 490 24.40 -5.23 -2.06
N LYS A 491 24.52 -4.28 -2.98
CA LYS A 491 25.69 -3.39 -3.15
C LYS A 491 25.57 -2.08 -2.41
N LEU A 492 24.47 -1.87 -1.70
CA LEU A 492 24.27 -0.66 -0.89
C LEU A 492 25.38 -0.55 0.17
N ARG A 493 25.97 0.63 0.27
CA ARG A 493 27.11 0.89 1.16
C ARG A 493 26.73 1.37 2.55
N TYR A 494 25.46 1.66 2.79
CA TYR A 494 24.95 2.25 4.02
C TYR A 494 23.66 1.57 4.45
N ASP A 495 23.59 1.13 5.71
CA ASP A 495 22.34 0.60 6.29
C ASP A 495 21.25 1.66 6.35
N LYS A 496 21.62 2.92 6.60
CA LYS A 496 20.66 4.02 6.66
C LYS A 496 21.06 5.19 5.76
N ILE A 497 20.09 5.63 4.99
CA ILE A 497 20.12 6.87 4.20
C ILE A 497 19.22 7.87 4.91
N ILE A 498 19.79 8.90 5.50
CA ILE A 498 19.09 9.83 6.39
C ILE A 498 19.04 11.20 5.73
N ILE A 499 17.82 11.65 5.41
CA ILE A 499 17.57 13.00 4.91
C ILE A 499 17.60 13.96 6.10
N MET A 500 18.47 14.97 6.05
CA MET A 500 18.64 15.97 7.09
C MET A 500 18.50 17.37 6.46
N ALA A 501 17.28 17.86 6.44
CA ALA A 501 16.88 19.15 5.88
C ALA A 501 16.40 20.12 6.98
N ASP A 502 16.42 21.39 6.70
CA ASP A 502 15.93 22.44 7.61
C ASP A 502 14.42 22.27 7.88
N ALA A 503 13.98 22.70 9.05
CA ALA A 503 12.57 22.61 9.47
C ALA A 503 11.71 23.77 8.91
N ASP A 504 11.91 24.10 7.65
CA ASP A 504 11.19 25.15 6.93
C ASP A 504 10.54 24.60 5.64
N VAL A 505 9.90 25.49 4.87
CA VAL A 505 9.20 25.12 3.62
C VAL A 505 10.17 24.61 2.56
N ASP A 506 11.38 25.18 2.48
CA ASP A 506 12.39 24.78 1.50
C ASP A 506 12.97 23.40 1.85
N GLY A 507 13.27 23.14 3.12
CA GLY A 507 13.71 21.83 3.59
C GLY A 507 12.65 20.73 3.40
N ALA A 508 11.36 21.05 3.61
CA ALA A 508 10.26 20.13 3.31
C ALA A 508 10.20 19.82 1.80
N HIS A 509 10.41 20.82 0.94
CA HIS A 509 10.44 20.63 -0.51
C HIS A 509 11.65 19.79 -0.94
N ILE A 510 12.83 20.02 -0.38
CA ILE A 510 14.04 19.22 -0.66
C ILE A 510 13.82 17.78 -0.25
N SER A 511 13.24 17.53 0.93
CA SER A 511 12.89 16.18 1.39
C SER A 511 11.92 15.49 0.42
N THR A 512 10.91 16.21 -0.06
CA THR A 512 9.95 15.66 -1.04
C THR A 512 10.62 15.32 -2.37
N LEU A 513 11.53 16.18 -2.88
CA LEU A 513 12.29 15.90 -4.09
C LEU A 513 13.19 14.67 -3.96
N LEU A 514 13.85 14.48 -2.81
CA LEU A 514 14.66 13.30 -2.52
C LEU A 514 13.81 12.03 -2.42
N LEU A 515 12.67 12.11 -1.73
CA LEU A 515 11.74 10.98 -1.62
C LEU A 515 11.15 10.61 -2.99
N THR A 516 10.85 11.58 -3.83
CA THR A 516 10.41 11.34 -5.22
C THR A 516 11.49 10.63 -6.02
N LEU A 517 12.77 11.05 -5.89
CA LEU A 517 13.89 10.37 -6.54
C LEU A 517 14.01 8.92 -6.08
N PHE A 518 13.96 8.67 -4.75
CA PHE A 518 14.07 7.31 -4.22
C PHE A 518 12.87 6.46 -4.62
N TYR A 519 11.67 6.99 -4.53
CA TYR A 519 10.46 6.27 -4.89
C TYR A 519 10.43 5.87 -6.37
N ARG A 520 10.82 6.77 -7.29
CA ARG A 520 10.76 6.49 -8.73
C ARG A 520 11.92 5.65 -9.25
N PHE A 521 13.11 5.78 -8.66
CA PHE A 521 14.32 5.20 -9.23
C PHE A 521 15.09 4.24 -8.31
N MET A 522 14.74 4.19 -7.02
CA MET A 522 15.38 3.34 -6.02
C MET A 522 14.35 2.85 -4.99
N PRO A 523 13.17 2.34 -5.42
CA PRO A 523 12.06 2.05 -4.49
C PRO A 523 12.43 1.00 -3.45
N GLU A 524 13.32 0.06 -3.76
CA GLU A 524 13.78 -0.96 -2.82
C GLU A 524 14.49 -0.34 -1.60
N LEU A 525 15.10 0.85 -1.72
CA LEU A 525 15.66 1.55 -0.55
C LEU A 525 14.58 1.87 0.50
N ILE A 526 13.36 2.13 0.05
CA ILE A 526 12.22 2.41 0.93
C ILE A 526 11.60 1.10 1.41
N TYR A 527 11.36 0.14 0.52
CA TYR A 527 10.75 -1.15 0.86
C TYR A 527 11.59 -1.95 1.86
N GLU A 528 12.91 -1.97 1.69
CA GLU A 528 13.83 -2.64 2.61
C GLU A 528 14.10 -1.81 3.88
N GLY A 529 13.58 -0.59 3.95
CA GLY A 529 13.60 0.25 5.15
C GLY A 529 14.90 0.99 5.42
N HIS A 530 15.64 1.33 4.38
CA HIS A 530 16.90 2.06 4.49
C HIS A 530 16.76 3.59 4.53
N VAL A 531 15.56 4.14 4.22
CA VAL A 531 15.34 5.59 4.11
C VAL A 531 14.72 6.16 5.37
N TYR A 532 15.34 7.22 5.89
CA TYR A 532 14.92 7.92 7.11
C TYR A 532 14.96 9.44 6.90
N VAL A 533 14.16 10.15 7.70
CA VAL A 533 14.23 11.61 7.86
C VAL A 533 14.65 11.90 9.29
N ALA A 534 15.70 12.71 9.45
CA ALA A 534 16.13 13.19 10.75
C ALA A 534 15.11 14.23 11.29
N MET A 535 14.85 14.15 12.57
CA MET A 535 13.96 15.06 13.29
C MET A 535 14.76 15.90 14.29
N PRO A 536 15.41 16.99 13.86
CA PRO A 536 16.12 17.88 14.77
C PRO A 536 15.11 18.63 15.66
N PRO A 537 15.53 19.10 16.86
CA PRO A 537 14.67 19.91 17.71
C PRO A 537 14.38 21.26 17.09
N LEU A 538 13.14 21.75 17.28
CA LEU A 538 12.72 23.10 16.87
C LEU A 538 13.13 24.17 17.89
N TYR A 539 13.24 23.78 19.16
CA TYR A 539 13.47 24.71 20.26
C TYR A 539 14.51 24.16 21.24
N LYS A 540 15.30 25.09 21.79
CA LYS A 540 16.14 24.87 22.96
C LYS A 540 15.61 25.76 24.09
N VAL A 541 15.31 25.16 25.21
CA VAL A 541 14.89 25.87 26.42
C VAL A 541 16.06 25.92 27.40
N ILE A 542 16.40 27.13 27.84
CA ILE A 542 17.44 27.40 28.82
C ILE A 542 16.74 27.90 30.07
N PRO A 543 16.50 27.05 31.07
CA PRO A 543 15.91 27.47 32.31
C PRO A 543 16.88 28.30 33.15
N GLY A 544 16.37 29.23 33.96
CA GLY A 544 17.21 30.04 34.86
C GLY A 544 17.96 29.23 35.94
N LYS A 545 17.50 28.01 36.21
CA LYS A 545 18.15 26.98 37.04
C LYS A 545 17.73 25.61 36.49
N GLY A 546 18.71 24.73 36.26
CA GLY A 546 18.50 23.38 35.72
C GLY A 546 19.26 23.15 34.43
N GLU A 547 19.07 21.99 33.83
CA GLU A 547 19.71 21.61 32.56
C GLU A 547 18.93 22.16 31.37
N GLU A 548 19.60 22.38 30.26
CA GLU A 548 19.01 22.77 28.99
C GLU A 548 18.16 21.62 28.43
N GLU A 549 17.00 21.92 27.81
CA GLU A 549 16.10 20.92 27.27
C GLU A 549 15.80 21.23 25.80
N TYR A 550 15.80 20.21 24.96
CA TYR A 550 15.46 20.31 23.55
C TYR A 550 14.01 19.88 23.34
N LEU A 551 13.23 20.68 22.61
CA LEU A 551 11.84 20.40 22.27
C LEU A 551 11.68 20.28 20.76
N TYR A 552 11.01 19.24 20.34
CA TYR A 552 10.99 18.82 18.95
C TYR A 552 9.79 19.34 18.14
N ASP A 553 8.73 19.80 18.82
CA ASP A 553 7.54 20.37 18.18
C ASP A 553 6.88 21.45 19.02
N ASP A 554 5.89 22.12 18.42
CA ASP A 554 5.13 23.17 19.11
C ASP A 554 4.27 22.63 20.27
N ALA A 555 3.82 21.38 20.18
CA ALA A 555 3.04 20.74 21.24
C ALA A 555 3.89 20.49 22.50
N ALA A 556 5.17 20.07 22.31
CA ALA A 556 6.12 19.93 23.40
C ALA A 556 6.41 21.28 24.06
N LEU A 557 6.55 22.34 23.26
CA LEU A 557 6.73 23.71 23.78
C LEU A 557 5.51 24.17 24.59
N GLU A 558 4.32 23.92 24.12
CA GLU A 558 3.10 24.24 24.85
C GLU A 558 2.97 23.47 26.17
N LYS A 559 3.32 22.19 26.15
CA LYS A 559 3.35 21.33 27.34
C LYS A 559 4.37 21.83 28.34
N TYR A 560 5.58 22.20 27.86
CA TYR A 560 6.62 22.79 28.71
C TYR A 560 6.16 24.08 29.35
N ARG A 561 5.58 25.01 28.59
CA ARG A 561 5.01 26.27 29.09
C ARG A 561 3.94 26.07 30.16
N LYS A 562 3.07 25.05 29.97
CA LYS A 562 2.02 24.71 30.95
C LYS A 562 2.60 24.15 32.24
N ALA A 563 3.63 23.32 32.14
CA ALA A 563 4.28 22.70 33.31
C ALA A 563 5.13 23.71 34.13
N HIS A 564 5.70 24.73 33.46
CA HIS A 564 6.60 25.72 34.09
C HIS A 564 5.98 27.12 34.15
N LYS A 565 4.65 27.22 34.42
CA LYS A 565 3.97 28.51 34.62
C LYS A 565 4.60 29.29 35.76
N GLY A 566 5.15 30.46 35.43
CA GLY A 566 5.78 31.37 36.40
C GLY A 566 7.30 31.21 36.55
N SER A 567 7.93 30.29 35.84
CA SER A 567 9.39 30.14 35.79
C SER A 567 9.96 30.97 34.62
N ASN A 568 11.09 31.66 34.89
CA ASN A 568 11.84 32.35 33.82
C ASN A 568 12.71 31.36 33.08
N PHE A 569 12.55 31.29 31.77
CA PHE A 569 13.42 30.53 30.87
C PHE A 569 13.65 31.33 29.58
N THR A 570 14.81 31.11 28.96
CA THR A 570 15.10 31.65 27.63
C THR A 570 14.76 30.57 26.59
N LEU A 571 14.06 31.00 25.52
CA LEU A 571 13.71 30.13 24.41
C LEU A 571 14.55 30.52 23.19
N GLN A 572 15.32 29.57 22.69
CA GLN A 572 16.00 29.68 21.41
C GLN A 572 15.22 28.83 20.39
N ARG A 573 14.81 29.42 19.27
CA ARG A 573 14.20 28.72 18.15
C ARG A 573 15.25 28.49 17.07
N TYR A 574 15.40 27.26 16.62
CA TYR A 574 16.24 26.93 15.46
C TYR A 574 15.42 27.10 14.17
N LYS A 575 15.91 27.91 13.23
CA LYS A 575 15.32 28.09 11.90
C LYS A 575 15.91 27.12 10.89
N GLY A 576 17.15 26.67 11.12
CA GLY A 576 17.82 25.71 10.28
C GLY A 576 18.99 25.04 11.00
N LEU A 577 19.45 23.92 10.44
CA LEU A 577 20.55 23.10 10.96
C LEU A 577 21.88 23.85 11.03
N GLY A 578 22.06 24.86 10.19
CA GLY A 578 23.25 25.71 10.19
C GLY A 578 23.39 26.63 11.42
N GLU A 579 22.33 26.77 12.23
CA GLU A 579 22.34 27.52 13.50
C GLU A 579 22.82 26.68 14.69
N MET A 580 22.95 25.36 14.51
CA MET A 580 23.46 24.46 15.53
C MET A 580 24.98 24.35 15.41
N ASP A 581 25.66 24.40 16.55
CA ASP A 581 27.06 24.02 16.59
C ASP A 581 27.24 22.50 16.48
N ALA A 582 28.47 22.04 16.35
CA ALA A 582 28.76 20.62 16.12
C ALA A 582 28.35 19.73 17.31
N GLU A 583 28.45 20.21 18.54
CA GLU A 583 28.10 19.48 19.76
C GLU A 583 26.58 19.31 19.86
N GLN A 584 25.84 20.39 19.66
CA GLN A 584 24.38 20.38 19.63
C GLN A 584 23.83 19.45 18.50
N LEU A 585 24.45 19.52 17.33
CA LEU A 585 24.05 18.68 16.21
C LEU A 585 24.32 17.20 16.45
N TRP A 586 25.43 16.88 17.11
CA TRP A 586 25.75 15.53 17.58
C TRP A 586 24.67 15.03 18.56
N GLU A 587 24.49 15.76 19.66
CA GLU A 587 23.60 15.35 20.75
C GLU A 587 22.16 15.14 20.33
N THR A 588 21.67 15.95 19.41
CA THR A 588 20.24 15.99 19.05
C THR A 588 19.89 15.22 17.79
N THR A 589 20.83 15.08 16.84
CA THR A 589 20.49 14.65 15.46
C THR A 589 21.37 13.53 14.92
N LEU A 590 22.65 13.48 15.27
CA LEU A 590 23.59 12.50 14.72
C LEU A 590 23.82 11.30 15.67
N ASN A 591 23.78 11.51 16.97
CA ASN A 591 24.07 10.46 17.96
C ASN A 591 22.97 9.39 17.98
N PRO A 592 23.26 8.12 17.65
CA PRO A 592 22.26 7.05 17.63
C PRO A 592 21.49 6.84 18.94
N ALA A 593 22.09 7.23 20.09
CA ALA A 593 21.49 7.03 21.40
C ALA A 593 20.40 8.07 21.74
N THR A 594 20.45 9.26 21.14
CA THR A 594 19.62 10.41 21.53
C THR A 594 18.77 10.99 20.39
N ARG A 595 19.18 10.76 19.15
CA ARG A 595 18.50 11.29 17.96
C ARG A 595 17.11 10.68 17.74
N MET A 596 16.25 11.43 17.08
CA MET A 596 14.98 10.93 16.54
C MET A 596 15.05 10.81 15.02
N LEU A 597 14.70 9.65 14.50
CA LEU A 597 14.58 9.36 13.07
C LEU A 597 13.15 8.90 12.76
N LYS A 598 12.59 9.42 11.67
CA LYS A 598 11.35 8.93 11.10
C LYS A 598 11.69 8.03 9.92
N ARG A 599 11.38 6.74 10.02
CA ARG A 599 11.50 5.80 8.90
C ARG A 599 10.44 6.13 7.86
N ILE A 600 10.82 6.06 6.60
CA ILE A 600 9.90 6.25 5.47
C ILE A 600 9.44 4.87 5.02
N GLU A 601 8.13 4.73 4.91
CA GLU A 601 7.47 3.49 4.52
C GLU A 601 6.42 3.80 3.46
N ILE A 602 6.23 2.87 2.53
CA ILE A 602 5.16 2.93 1.53
C ILE A 602 4.09 1.95 2.00
N GLU A 603 2.99 2.48 2.55
CA GLU A 603 1.86 1.66 3.02
C GLU A 603 1.00 1.17 1.84
N ASP A 604 0.84 2.00 0.82
CA ASP A 604 0.10 1.70 -0.40
C ASP A 604 0.83 2.31 -1.60
N GLY A 605 1.28 1.45 -2.53
CA GLY A 605 2.07 1.88 -3.68
C GLY A 605 1.29 2.76 -4.65
N ARG A 606 -0.03 2.55 -4.81
CA ARG A 606 -0.88 3.37 -5.66
C ARG A 606 -1.07 4.76 -5.06
N MET A 607 -1.42 4.82 -3.78
CA MET A 607 -1.60 6.10 -3.09
C MET A 607 -0.29 6.89 -3.02
N ALA A 608 0.86 6.22 -2.84
CA ALA A 608 2.17 6.86 -2.90
C ALA A 608 2.45 7.43 -4.30
N SER A 609 2.07 6.72 -5.38
CA SER A 609 2.20 7.20 -6.75
C SER A 609 1.31 8.42 -7.00
N ASP A 610 0.03 8.33 -6.64
CA ASP A 610 -0.96 9.40 -6.83
C ASP A 610 -0.55 10.68 -6.06
N ILE A 611 -0.08 10.54 -4.82
CA ILE A 611 0.44 11.66 -4.02
C ILE A 611 1.71 12.25 -4.64
N THR A 612 2.61 11.41 -5.13
CA THR A 612 3.84 11.86 -5.79
C THR A 612 3.50 12.66 -7.05
N GLU A 613 2.59 12.16 -7.87
CA GLU A 613 2.11 12.84 -9.07
C GLU A 613 1.38 14.15 -8.74
N LEU A 614 0.49 14.14 -7.76
CA LEU A 614 -0.22 15.34 -7.28
C LEU A 614 0.75 16.44 -6.80
N LEU A 615 1.77 16.07 -6.01
CA LEU A 615 2.69 17.05 -5.42
C LEU A 615 3.81 17.46 -6.36
N MET A 616 4.22 16.59 -7.27
CA MET A 616 5.45 16.75 -8.06
C MET A 616 5.21 16.68 -9.57
N GLY A 617 4.03 16.24 -10.02
CA GLY A 617 3.63 16.11 -11.41
C GLY A 617 3.27 17.44 -12.10
N ASN A 618 2.75 17.35 -13.32
CA ASN A 618 2.46 18.53 -14.16
C ASN A 618 1.13 19.21 -13.83
N ASP A 619 0.22 18.53 -13.14
CA ASP A 619 -1.10 19.06 -12.77
C ASP A 619 -1.00 19.79 -11.42
N VAL A 620 -0.64 21.07 -11.47
CA VAL A 620 -0.69 22.02 -10.34
C VAL A 620 -1.61 23.17 -10.70
#